data_d4e6c162b7173486c65761edb8eb4c65
#
_entry.id   d4e6c162b7173486c65761edb8eb4c65
#
_cell.length_a   1.000
_cell.length_b   1.000
_cell.length_c   1.000
_cell.angle_alpha   90.00
_cell.angle_beta   90.00
_cell.angle_gamma   90.00
#
_symmetry.space_group_name_H-M   'P 1'
#
loop_
_entity.id
_entity.type
_entity.pdbx_description
1 polymer ?
#
loop_
_entity_poly.entity_id
_entity_poly.type
_entity_poly.pdbx_seq_one_letter_code
_entity_poly.pdbx_strand_id
1 'polypeptide(L)'
;MLGRLITVVEEPIELSKGPAAILPFVADRLEALAAPTIDRSRVVRALGIGLPGPVDHINGRVTTPSRMPGWHQSEVATTLSERLSVPVVVDNDANLMAVGEYVSRGSTVQHLVAVKLGTGIGCGVITGGQVHHGVSGVAGDIGHVRVPNAEPLRCACGNSGCLEMFASGAGLAMALRREGRHVANSADIVQLVRDADPVANTLVRTAGRHLGEVLAVVVNFFNPEMLVIGGTLANAEPLIAAVRGAIYERCLPLASECIEISTSIAGVDAGVIGATTVALREALKV
;
A
#
# COMPACT_ATOMS: atom_id res chain seq x y z
N MET A 1 1.94 1.52 22.58
CA MET A 1 0.65 0.98 23.04
C MET A 1 -0.09 0.53 21.79
N LEU A 2 -0.29 -0.77 21.60
CA LEU A 2 -1.11 -1.32 20.53
C LEU A 2 -2.58 -1.08 20.90
N GLY A 3 -3.31 -0.32 20.08
CA GLY A 3 -4.75 -0.22 20.22
C GLY A 3 -5.41 -1.58 19.92
N ARG A 4 -6.53 -1.87 20.59
CA ARG A 4 -7.34 -3.03 20.25
C ARG A 4 -8.26 -2.68 19.08
N LEU A 5 -8.21 -3.44 17.99
CA LEU A 5 -9.18 -3.38 16.92
C LEU A 5 -10.56 -3.81 17.46
N ILE A 6 -11.56 -2.93 17.36
CA ILE A 6 -12.91 -3.18 17.89
C ILE A 6 -13.81 -3.73 16.78
N THR A 7 -13.80 -3.08 15.62
CA THR A 7 -14.60 -3.51 14.46
C THR A 7 -13.93 -3.09 13.16
N VAL A 8 -14.16 -3.86 12.11
CA VAL A 8 -13.76 -3.58 10.73
C VAL A 8 -14.96 -3.79 9.84
N VAL A 9 -15.15 -2.88 8.90
CA VAL A 9 -16.15 -3.00 7.84
C VAL A 9 -15.44 -2.76 6.51
N GLU A 10 -15.71 -3.59 5.52
CA GLU A 10 -15.23 -3.46 4.16
C GLU A 10 -16.41 -3.19 3.23
N GLU A 11 -16.34 -2.08 2.50
CA GLU A 11 -17.37 -1.68 1.55
C GLU A 11 -16.72 -1.24 0.24
N PRO A 12 -17.31 -1.57 -0.93
CA PRO A 12 -16.80 -1.13 -2.21
C PRO A 12 -17.01 0.38 -2.39
N ILE A 13 -15.95 1.09 -2.79
CA ILE A 13 -15.98 2.52 -3.08
C ILE A 13 -15.46 2.77 -4.49
N GLU A 14 -16.20 3.56 -5.27
CA GLU A 14 -15.80 4.04 -6.59
C GLU A 14 -15.15 5.41 -6.50
N LEU A 15 -13.83 5.46 -6.39
CA LEU A 15 -13.07 6.72 -6.25
C LEU A 15 -13.27 7.68 -7.43
N SER A 16 -13.69 7.18 -8.60
CA SER A 16 -14.04 7.98 -9.78
C SER A 16 -15.22 8.91 -9.58
N LYS A 17 -16.07 8.70 -8.55
CA LYS A 17 -17.16 9.61 -8.16
C LYS A 17 -16.66 10.92 -7.56
N GLY A 18 -15.38 11.02 -7.26
CA GLY A 18 -14.71 12.20 -6.76
C GLY A 18 -14.92 12.47 -5.26
N PRO A 19 -14.13 13.40 -4.70
CA PRO A 19 -14.10 13.67 -3.25
C PRO A 19 -15.44 14.21 -2.73
N ALA A 20 -16.18 15.02 -3.52
CA ALA A 20 -17.46 15.58 -3.10
C ALA A 20 -18.53 14.53 -2.80
N ALA A 21 -18.47 13.37 -3.45
CA ALA A 21 -19.39 12.25 -3.19
C ALA A 21 -18.85 11.28 -2.14
N ILE A 22 -17.54 11.05 -2.14
CA ILE A 22 -16.92 10.01 -1.31
C ILE A 22 -16.68 10.48 0.14
N LEU A 23 -16.23 11.73 0.35
CA LEU A 23 -15.90 12.19 1.71
C LEU A 23 -17.13 12.25 2.63
N PRO A 24 -18.30 12.75 2.21
CA PRO A 24 -19.50 12.65 3.04
C PRO A 24 -19.90 11.21 3.34
N PHE A 25 -19.87 10.32 2.34
CA PHE A 25 -20.16 8.90 2.54
C PHE A 25 -19.23 8.25 3.59
N VAL A 26 -17.91 8.53 3.51
CA VAL A 26 -16.93 8.04 4.49
C VAL A 26 -17.24 8.58 5.89
N ALA A 27 -17.57 9.88 6.00
CA ALA A 27 -17.91 10.48 7.29
C ALA A 27 -19.15 9.81 7.92
N ASP A 28 -20.22 9.63 7.14
CA ASP A 28 -21.46 8.99 7.61
C ASP A 28 -21.19 7.55 8.09
N ARG A 29 -20.33 6.81 7.38
CA ARG A 29 -19.96 5.44 7.77
C ARG A 29 -19.14 5.41 9.06
N LEU A 30 -18.20 6.34 9.22
CA LEU A 30 -17.38 6.44 10.43
C LEU A 30 -18.24 6.84 11.64
N GLU A 31 -19.18 7.76 11.49
CA GLU A 31 -20.15 8.10 12.55
C GLU A 31 -21.00 6.89 12.95
N ALA A 32 -21.53 6.16 11.97
CA ALA A 32 -22.32 4.96 12.22
C ALA A 32 -21.51 3.86 12.93
N LEU A 33 -20.23 3.67 12.57
CA LEU A 33 -19.34 2.72 13.22
C LEU A 33 -18.96 3.13 14.64
N ALA A 34 -18.80 4.42 14.88
CA ALA A 34 -18.45 4.96 16.18
C ALA A 34 -19.63 4.96 17.16
N ALA A 35 -20.84 5.20 16.69
CA ALA A 35 -22.04 5.37 17.52
C ALA A 35 -22.26 4.29 18.59
N PRO A 36 -22.10 2.98 18.31
CA PRO A 36 -22.29 1.94 19.33
C PRO A 36 -21.20 1.93 20.42
N THR A 37 -20.06 2.56 20.16
CA THR A 37 -18.90 2.54 21.06
C THR A 37 -18.74 3.84 21.85
N ILE A 38 -19.41 4.92 21.42
CA ILE A 38 -19.40 6.21 22.10
C ILE A 38 -20.36 6.17 23.28
N ASP A 39 -19.82 6.38 24.47
CA ASP A 39 -20.59 6.58 25.71
C ASP A 39 -19.96 7.76 26.47
N ARG A 40 -20.42 8.02 27.72
CA ARG A 40 -19.89 9.11 28.54
C ARG A 40 -18.40 9.01 28.83
N SER A 41 -17.80 7.83 28.67
CA SER A 41 -16.38 7.53 28.94
C SER A 41 -15.55 7.36 27.67
N ARG A 42 -16.19 7.24 26.51
CA ARG A 42 -15.50 6.94 25.23
C ARG A 42 -15.90 7.95 24.16
N VAL A 43 -14.91 8.59 23.59
CA VAL A 43 -15.08 9.55 22.49
C VAL A 43 -14.07 9.26 21.40
N VAL A 44 -14.42 9.57 20.16
CA VAL A 44 -13.45 9.56 19.06
C VAL A 44 -12.46 10.69 19.30
N ARG A 45 -11.17 10.41 19.25
CA ARG A 45 -10.11 11.39 19.53
C ARG A 45 -9.39 11.86 18.30
N ALA A 46 -9.27 11.02 17.29
CA ALA A 46 -8.67 11.35 16.01
C ALA A 46 -9.08 10.33 14.95
N LEU A 47 -8.85 10.67 13.70
CA LEU A 47 -9.09 9.82 12.53
C LEU A 47 -7.80 9.68 11.71
N GLY A 48 -7.48 8.46 11.29
CA GLY A 48 -6.42 8.18 10.32
C GLY A 48 -7.03 7.69 9.01
N ILE A 49 -6.57 8.23 7.89
CA ILE A 49 -7.05 7.88 6.55
C ILE A 49 -5.89 7.53 5.63
N GLY A 50 -5.98 6.36 4.99
CA GLY A 50 -5.09 5.94 3.93
C GLY A 50 -5.70 6.18 2.55
N LEU A 51 -4.95 6.80 1.65
CA LEU A 51 -5.37 7.05 0.28
C LEU A 51 -4.39 6.44 -0.72
N PRO A 52 -4.88 5.88 -1.84
CA PRO A 52 -3.99 5.41 -2.90
C PRO A 52 -3.41 6.59 -3.69
N GLY A 53 -2.09 6.64 -3.79
CA GLY A 53 -1.35 7.67 -4.54
C GLY A 53 -0.66 8.70 -3.64
N PRO A 54 -0.02 9.72 -4.25
CA PRO A 54 0.74 10.72 -3.52
C PRO A 54 -0.13 11.58 -2.60
N VAL A 55 0.31 11.76 -1.37
CA VAL A 55 -0.34 12.58 -0.34
C VAL A 55 0.65 13.61 0.21
N ASP A 56 0.26 14.86 0.22
CA ASP A 56 0.86 15.87 1.07
C ASP A 56 0.38 15.63 2.51
N HIS A 57 1.14 14.85 3.25
CA HIS A 57 0.80 14.41 4.61
C HIS A 57 0.79 15.56 5.62
N ILE A 58 1.49 16.67 5.32
CA ILE A 58 1.55 17.85 6.18
C ILE A 58 0.21 18.60 6.13
N ASN A 59 -0.31 18.79 4.92
CA ASN A 59 -1.56 19.53 4.68
C ASN A 59 -2.78 18.60 4.54
N GLY A 60 -2.61 17.27 4.56
CA GLY A 60 -3.68 16.30 4.43
C GLY A 60 -4.41 16.34 3.08
N ARG A 61 -3.64 16.57 1.98
CA ARG A 61 -4.15 16.75 0.62
C ARG A 61 -3.68 15.65 -0.32
N VAL A 62 -4.51 15.33 -1.30
CA VAL A 62 -4.12 14.46 -2.41
C VAL A 62 -3.36 15.26 -3.47
N THR A 63 -2.20 14.77 -3.90
CA THR A 63 -1.38 15.43 -4.92
C THR A 63 -1.26 14.57 -6.17
N THR A 64 -1.72 15.08 -7.31
CA THR A 64 -1.56 14.49 -8.65
C THR A 64 -1.77 12.96 -8.73
N PRO A 65 -2.89 12.42 -8.25
CA PRO A 65 -3.08 10.97 -8.19
C PRO A 65 -3.41 10.43 -9.58
N SER A 66 -2.59 9.52 -10.08
CA SER A 66 -2.76 8.90 -11.40
C SER A 66 -4.02 7.99 -11.49
N ARG A 67 -4.51 7.52 -10.35
CA ARG A 67 -5.65 6.58 -10.25
C ARG A 67 -6.91 7.15 -9.64
N MET A 68 -6.91 8.43 -9.24
CA MET A 68 -8.04 9.10 -8.58
C MET A 68 -8.40 10.38 -9.35
N PRO A 69 -9.08 10.29 -10.51
CA PRO A 69 -9.48 11.47 -11.27
C PRO A 69 -10.37 12.38 -10.43
N GLY A 70 -10.11 13.70 -10.48
CA GLY A 70 -10.85 14.71 -9.72
C GLY A 70 -10.42 14.89 -8.26
N TRP A 71 -9.42 14.15 -7.76
CA TRP A 71 -8.92 14.27 -6.39
C TRP A 71 -7.72 15.21 -6.23
N HIS A 72 -7.16 15.72 -7.32
CA HIS A 72 -6.00 16.62 -7.24
C HIS A 72 -6.32 17.84 -6.37
N GLN A 73 -5.45 18.13 -5.40
CA GLN A 73 -5.58 19.19 -4.39
C GLN A 73 -6.84 19.07 -3.50
N SER A 74 -7.44 17.88 -3.41
CA SER A 74 -8.55 17.65 -2.49
C SER A 74 -8.08 17.74 -1.04
N GLU A 75 -8.74 18.61 -0.26
CA GLU A 75 -8.44 18.87 1.15
C GLU A 75 -9.14 17.85 2.06
N VAL A 76 -8.68 16.61 2.02
CA VAL A 76 -9.33 15.48 2.70
C VAL A 76 -9.32 15.66 4.21
N ALA A 77 -8.18 16.07 4.79
CA ALA A 77 -8.06 16.25 6.23
C ALA A 77 -8.99 17.35 6.74
N THR A 78 -9.00 18.52 6.10
CA THR A 78 -9.85 19.66 6.47
C THR A 78 -11.31 19.29 6.39
N THR A 79 -11.75 18.75 5.24
CA THR A 79 -13.15 18.38 5.00
C THR A 79 -13.69 17.42 6.04
N LEU A 80 -12.93 16.38 6.37
CA LEU A 80 -13.36 15.39 7.36
C LEU A 80 -13.22 15.89 8.79
N SER A 81 -12.21 16.71 9.09
CA SER A 81 -12.04 17.31 10.41
C SER A 81 -13.18 18.27 10.77
N GLU A 82 -13.59 19.10 9.82
CA GLU A 82 -14.75 19.99 10.00
C GLU A 82 -16.04 19.21 10.23
N ARG A 83 -16.28 18.14 9.45
CA ARG A 83 -17.48 17.32 9.54
C ARG A 83 -17.56 16.50 10.83
N LEU A 84 -16.45 15.92 11.27
CA LEU A 84 -16.38 14.98 12.40
C LEU A 84 -15.93 15.64 13.71
N SER A 85 -15.49 16.89 13.67
CA SER A 85 -14.98 17.65 14.83
C SER A 85 -13.84 16.94 15.57
N VAL A 86 -12.96 16.26 14.84
CA VAL A 86 -11.74 15.58 15.36
C VAL A 86 -10.54 15.84 14.43
N PRO A 87 -9.32 15.81 14.96
CA PRO A 87 -8.12 15.82 14.12
C PRO A 87 -8.13 14.66 13.12
N VAL A 88 -7.73 14.94 11.87
CA VAL A 88 -7.65 13.94 10.80
C VAL A 88 -6.23 13.90 10.23
N VAL A 89 -5.62 12.73 10.28
CA VAL A 89 -4.30 12.46 9.67
C VAL A 89 -4.53 11.70 8.37
N VAL A 90 -3.96 12.19 7.28
CA VAL A 90 -4.05 11.55 5.96
C VAL A 90 -2.66 11.14 5.51
N ASP A 91 -2.51 9.92 5.04
CA ASP A 91 -1.25 9.42 4.47
C ASP A 91 -1.53 8.48 3.29
N ASN A 92 -0.49 8.10 2.58
CA ASN A 92 -0.56 7.08 1.55
C ASN A 92 -0.85 5.70 2.16
N ASP A 93 -1.65 4.90 1.49
CA ASP A 93 -2.09 3.59 1.98
C ASP A 93 -0.95 2.57 2.17
N ALA A 94 0.12 2.65 1.36
CA ALA A 94 1.31 1.82 1.54
C ALA A 94 2.17 2.31 2.72
N ASN A 95 2.23 3.62 2.98
CA ASN A 95 2.88 4.16 4.17
C ASN A 95 2.17 3.65 5.43
N LEU A 96 0.84 3.71 5.45
CA LEU A 96 0.07 3.20 6.58
C LEU A 96 0.22 1.68 6.75
N MET A 97 0.29 0.93 5.64
CA MET A 97 0.62 -0.49 5.70
C MET A 97 2.00 -0.70 6.34
N ALA A 98 3.01 0.09 5.98
CA ALA A 98 4.34 0.00 6.59
C ALA A 98 4.32 0.30 8.09
N VAL A 99 3.55 1.30 8.52
CA VAL A 99 3.35 1.59 9.96
C VAL A 99 2.66 0.42 10.65
N GLY A 100 1.63 -0.15 10.05
CA GLY A 100 0.90 -1.30 10.60
C GLY A 100 1.81 -2.52 10.77
N GLU A 101 2.62 -2.84 9.77
CA GLU A 101 3.62 -3.92 9.86
C GLU A 101 4.68 -3.67 10.92
N TYR A 102 5.21 -2.45 10.95
CA TYR A 102 6.19 -2.03 11.95
C TYR A 102 5.68 -2.22 13.38
N VAL A 103 4.47 -1.75 13.65
CA VAL A 103 3.85 -1.86 14.97
C VAL A 103 3.48 -3.30 15.33
N SER A 104 2.93 -4.06 14.38
CA SER A 104 2.57 -5.47 14.58
C SER A 104 3.78 -6.36 14.86
N ARG A 105 4.97 -5.94 14.43
CA ARG A 105 6.26 -6.59 14.73
C ARG A 105 6.94 -6.06 16.00
N GLY A 106 6.21 -5.34 16.84
CA GLY A 106 6.71 -4.83 18.12
C GLY A 106 7.62 -3.62 18.00
N SER A 107 7.70 -2.96 16.84
CA SER A 107 8.51 -1.75 16.64
C SER A 107 10.01 -1.95 16.92
N THR A 108 10.53 -3.12 16.59
CA THR A 108 11.91 -3.52 16.95
C THR A 108 12.95 -3.18 15.88
N VAL A 109 12.52 -3.11 14.59
CA VAL A 109 13.41 -2.78 13.47
C VAL A 109 13.48 -1.27 13.25
N GLN A 110 14.64 -0.77 12.82
CA GLN A 110 14.82 0.67 12.54
C GLN A 110 14.53 1.00 11.07
N HIS A 111 14.82 0.07 10.17
CA HIS A 111 14.71 0.26 8.73
C HIS A 111 13.89 -0.85 8.09
N LEU A 112 12.67 -0.52 7.63
CA LEU A 112 11.75 -1.46 7.02
C LEU A 112 11.23 -0.88 5.69
N VAL A 113 11.12 -1.74 4.68
CA VAL A 113 10.45 -1.46 3.42
C VAL A 113 9.23 -2.37 3.32
N ALA A 114 8.03 -1.79 3.19
CA ALA A 114 6.80 -2.55 3.01
C ALA A 114 6.22 -2.31 1.62
N VAL A 115 6.08 -3.37 0.85
CA VAL A 115 5.54 -3.33 -0.51
C VAL A 115 4.12 -3.85 -0.51
N LYS A 116 3.18 -3.00 -0.94
CA LYS A 116 1.76 -3.35 -1.10
C LYS A 116 1.50 -3.78 -2.54
N LEU A 117 1.21 -5.06 -2.73
CA LEU A 117 0.84 -5.66 -4.02
C LEU A 117 -0.67 -5.89 -4.09
N GLY A 118 -1.39 -4.90 -4.56
CA GLY A 118 -2.84 -4.93 -4.76
C GLY A 118 -3.19 -4.64 -6.22
N THR A 119 -4.24 -3.85 -6.45
CA THR A 119 -4.60 -3.32 -7.77
C THR A 119 -3.45 -2.53 -8.39
N GLY A 120 -2.72 -1.75 -7.57
CA GLY A 120 -1.47 -1.07 -7.90
C GLY A 120 -0.30 -1.63 -7.10
N ILE A 121 0.86 -0.96 -7.21
CA ILE A 121 2.05 -1.19 -6.40
C ILE A 121 2.33 0.07 -5.59
N GLY A 122 2.30 -0.06 -4.27
CA GLY A 122 2.75 0.97 -3.34
C GLY A 122 3.92 0.47 -2.51
N CYS A 123 4.72 1.37 -1.99
CA CYS A 123 5.79 1.02 -1.07
C CYS A 123 5.91 2.08 0.01
N GLY A 124 5.85 1.66 1.27
CA GLY A 124 6.12 2.50 2.42
C GLY A 124 7.50 2.21 2.98
N VAL A 125 8.20 3.26 3.38
CA VAL A 125 9.57 3.19 3.91
C VAL A 125 9.57 3.67 5.36
N ILE A 126 10.08 2.85 6.26
CA ILE A 126 10.35 3.22 7.65
C ILE A 126 11.87 3.40 7.81
N THR A 127 12.27 4.52 8.38
CA THR A 127 13.66 4.80 8.76
C THR A 127 13.70 5.42 10.16
N GLY A 128 14.58 4.93 11.01
CA GLY A 128 14.61 5.35 12.43
C GLY A 128 13.27 5.13 13.14
N GLY A 129 12.50 4.10 12.76
CA GLY A 129 11.19 3.79 13.32
C GLY A 129 10.04 4.73 12.90
N GLN A 130 10.27 5.59 11.89
CA GLN A 130 9.28 6.55 11.38
C GLN A 130 9.11 6.44 9.88
N VAL A 131 7.95 6.82 9.36
CA VAL A 131 7.71 6.86 7.91
C VAL A 131 8.63 7.90 7.26
N HIS A 132 9.30 7.49 6.21
CA HIS A 132 10.08 8.38 5.36
C HIS A 132 9.23 8.84 4.17
N HIS A 133 8.72 10.06 4.25
CA HIS A 133 7.86 10.62 3.20
C HIS A 133 8.65 11.25 2.02
N GLY A 134 9.94 11.59 2.24
CA GLY A 134 10.68 12.44 1.30
C GLY A 134 10.17 13.89 1.30
N VAL A 135 10.69 14.68 0.37
CA VAL A 135 10.38 16.13 0.32
C VAL A 135 8.92 16.41 -0.09
N SER A 136 8.35 15.57 -0.95
CA SER A 136 7.03 15.79 -1.57
C SER A 136 6.01 14.68 -1.28
N GLY A 137 6.30 13.80 -0.32
CA GLY A 137 5.40 12.70 0.03
C GLY A 137 5.38 11.51 -0.94
N VAL A 138 6.35 11.45 -1.87
CA VAL A 138 6.40 10.38 -2.91
C VAL A 138 7.53 9.38 -2.68
N ALA A 139 8.19 9.40 -1.53
CA ALA A 139 9.19 8.37 -1.22
C ALA A 139 8.53 6.98 -1.23
N GLY A 140 9.18 6.02 -1.87
CA GLY A 140 8.61 4.68 -2.02
C GLY A 140 7.72 4.48 -3.27
N ASP A 141 7.55 5.45 -4.15
CA ASP A 141 6.76 5.28 -5.38
C ASP A 141 7.50 4.43 -6.44
N ILE A 142 7.78 3.17 -6.08
CA ILE A 142 8.50 2.21 -6.93
C ILE A 142 7.63 1.68 -8.08
N GLY A 143 6.32 1.82 -7.99
CA GLY A 143 5.38 1.37 -9.03
C GLY A 143 5.63 2.04 -10.38
N HIS A 144 6.20 3.25 -10.38
CA HIS A 144 6.49 4.01 -11.59
C HIS A 144 7.95 3.94 -12.05
N VAL A 145 8.79 3.13 -11.41
CA VAL A 145 10.12 2.80 -11.91
C VAL A 145 9.98 2.02 -13.21
N ARG A 146 10.78 2.41 -14.21
CA ARG A 146 10.78 1.74 -15.52
C ARG A 146 11.47 0.37 -15.42
N VAL A 147 10.80 -0.67 -15.93
CA VAL A 147 11.36 -2.01 -16.07
C VAL A 147 12.22 -2.06 -17.32
N PRO A 148 13.52 -2.38 -17.21
CA PRO A 148 14.40 -2.52 -18.37
C PRO A 148 13.94 -3.63 -19.32
N ASN A 149 14.06 -3.40 -20.62
CA ASN A 149 13.75 -4.36 -21.69
C ASN A 149 12.30 -4.91 -21.70
N ALA A 150 11.40 -4.33 -20.93
CA ALA A 150 9.97 -4.66 -20.99
C ALA A 150 9.27 -3.90 -22.12
N GLU A 151 8.13 -4.42 -22.56
CA GLU A 151 7.26 -3.75 -23.54
C GLU A 151 6.90 -2.33 -23.06
N PRO A 152 6.95 -1.29 -23.91
CA PRO A 152 6.68 0.08 -23.49
C PRO A 152 5.17 0.34 -23.30
N LEU A 153 4.52 -0.42 -22.42
CA LEU A 153 3.11 -0.24 -22.06
C LEU A 153 2.90 1.13 -21.42
N ARG A 154 1.87 1.86 -21.88
CA ARG A 154 1.53 3.16 -21.30
C ARG A 154 0.97 3.02 -19.89
N CYS A 155 1.51 3.81 -18.98
CA CYS A 155 1.04 3.91 -17.59
C CYS A 155 0.13 5.13 -17.40
N ALA A 156 -0.79 5.06 -16.46
CA ALA A 156 -1.67 6.17 -16.08
C ALA A 156 -0.91 7.41 -15.58
N CYS A 157 0.35 7.25 -15.12
CA CYS A 157 1.22 8.38 -14.73
C CYS A 157 1.77 9.19 -15.92
N GLY A 158 1.50 8.77 -17.16
CA GLY A 158 2.00 9.41 -18.40
C GLY A 158 3.27 8.78 -18.95
N ASN A 159 4.03 8.02 -18.17
CA ASN A 159 5.22 7.29 -18.61
C ASN A 159 4.87 5.96 -19.30
N SER A 160 5.89 5.29 -19.83
CA SER A 160 5.78 3.96 -20.42
C SER A 160 6.76 2.98 -19.76
N GLY A 161 6.35 1.71 -19.64
CA GLY A 161 7.19 0.64 -19.10
C GLY A 161 7.31 0.65 -17.57
N CYS A 162 6.40 1.30 -16.84
CA CYS A 162 6.38 1.32 -15.39
C CYS A 162 6.17 -0.10 -14.81
N LEU A 163 6.81 -0.41 -13.70
CA LEU A 163 6.69 -1.68 -12.96
C LEU A 163 5.21 -2.05 -12.71
N GLU A 164 4.38 -1.07 -12.40
CA GLU A 164 2.95 -1.25 -12.16
C GLU A 164 2.23 -1.93 -13.32
N MET A 165 2.66 -1.68 -14.58
CA MET A 165 2.04 -2.29 -15.76
C MET A 165 2.31 -3.79 -15.88
N PHE A 166 3.32 -4.32 -15.20
CA PHE A 166 3.76 -5.71 -15.30
C PHE A 166 3.54 -6.52 -14.03
N ALA A 167 3.63 -5.88 -12.86
CA ALA A 167 3.67 -6.58 -11.58
C ALA A 167 2.52 -6.21 -10.62
N SER A 168 1.65 -5.25 -10.99
CA SER A 168 0.44 -4.98 -10.21
C SER A 168 -0.70 -5.93 -10.57
N GLY A 169 -1.71 -6.01 -9.70
CA GLY A 169 -2.94 -6.77 -9.97
C GLY A 169 -3.66 -6.29 -11.23
N ALA A 170 -3.70 -4.97 -11.49
CA ALA A 170 -4.29 -4.43 -12.71
C ALA A 170 -3.48 -4.81 -13.96
N GLY A 171 -2.15 -4.74 -13.89
CA GLY A 171 -1.25 -5.12 -14.98
C GLY A 171 -1.35 -6.61 -15.31
N LEU A 172 -1.28 -7.46 -14.28
CA LEU A 172 -1.44 -8.92 -14.43
C LEU A 172 -2.82 -9.31 -14.95
N ALA A 173 -3.90 -8.67 -14.44
CA ALA A 173 -5.26 -8.93 -14.95
C ALA A 173 -5.39 -8.55 -16.42
N MET A 174 -4.77 -7.43 -16.83
CA MET A 174 -4.74 -7.04 -18.25
C MET A 174 -4.00 -8.08 -19.12
N ALA A 175 -2.84 -8.55 -18.68
CA ALA A 175 -2.07 -9.57 -19.38
C ALA A 175 -2.85 -10.90 -19.47
N LEU A 176 -3.44 -11.36 -18.38
CA LEU A 176 -4.25 -12.59 -18.34
C LEU A 176 -5.48 -12.54 -19.26
N ARG A 177 -6.15 -11.38 -19.31
CA ARG A 177 -7.29 -11.19 -20.23
C ARG A 177 -6.86 -11.27 -21.70
N ARG A 178 -5.67 -10.76 -22.06
CA ARG A 178 -5.10 -10.91 -23.41
C ARG A 178 -4.86 -12.38 -23.78
N GLU A 179 -4.57 -13.20 -22.78
CA GLU A 179 -4.39 -14.66 -22.90
C GLU A 179 -5.71 -15.45 -22.72
N GLY A 180 -6.85 -14.77 -22.78
CA GLY A 180 -8.18 -15.39 -22.73
C GLY A 180 -8.65 -15.87 -21.36
N ARG A 181 -8.02 -15.41 -20.24
CA ARG A 181 -8.46 -15.72 -18.89
C ARG A 181 -9.46 -14.67 -18.38
N HIS A 182 -10.51 -15.14 -17.72
CA HIS A 182 -11.49 -14.26 -17.05
C HIS A 182 -10.97 -13.87 -15.66
N VAL A 183 -10.53 -12.63 -15.50
CA VAL A 183 -9.97 -12.10 -14.27
C VAL A 183 -10.57 -10.72 -14.01
N ALA A 184 -11.24 -10.53 -12.89
CA ALA A 184 -11.79 -9.24 -12.47
C ALA A 184 -10.82 -8.48 -11.55
N ASN A 185 -10.14 -9.18 -10.64
CA ASN A 185 -9.33 -8.59 -9.58
C ASN A 185 -8.12 -9.46 -9.22
N SER A 186 -7.33 -9.03 -8.23
CA SER A 186 -6.13 -9.76 -7.79
C SER A 186 -6.43 -11.10 -7.13
N ALA A 187 -7.61 -11.29 -6.54
CA ALA A 187 -7.96 -12.57 -5.92
C ALA A 187 -8.18 -13.67 -6.99
N ASP A 188 -8.75 -13.31 -8.13
CA ASP A 188 -8.90 -14.23 -9.27
C ASP A 188 -7.54 -14.68 -9.80
N ILE A 189 -6.55 -13.78 -9.81
CA ILE A 189 -5.16 -14.13 -10.21
C ILE A 189 -4.58 -15.17 -9.26
N VAL A 190 -4.73 -14.94 -7.94
CA VAL A 190 -4.26 -15.89 -6.92
C VAL A 190 -4.97 -17.24 -7.06
N GLN A 191 -6.27 -17.22 -7.37
CA GLN A 191 -7.03 -18.45 -7.59
C GLN A 191 -6.51 -19.23 -8.81
N LEU A 192 -6.28 -18.57 -9.96
CA LEU A 192 -5.68 -19.21 -11.13
C LEU A 192 -4.31 -19.82 -10.84
N VAL A 193 -3.48 -19.16 -10.01
CA VAL A 193 -2.20 -19.71 -9.57
C VAL A 193 -2.39 -20.97 -8.72
N ARG A 194 -3.35 -20.96 -7.80
CA ARG A 194 -3.69 -22.14 -6.96
C ARG A 194 -4.23 -23.30 -7.80
N ASP A 195 -5.00 -22.99 -8.85
CA ASP A 195 -5.53 -23.96 -9.81
C ASP A 195 -4.45 -24.44 -10.81
N ALA A 196 -3.20 -24.04 -10.60
CA ALA A 196 -2.04 -24.38 -11.43
C ALA A 196 -2.17 -23.96 -12.92
N ASP A 197 -2.94 -22.88 -13.25
CA ASP A 197 -3.01 -22.36 -14.61
C ASP A 197 -1.60 -21.99 -15.10
N PRO A 198 -1.12 -22.58 -16.22
CA PRO A 198 0.25 -22.41 -16.66
C PRO A 198 0.57 -20.96 -17.10
N VAL A 199 -0.42 -20.26 -17.65
CA VAL A 199 -0.26 -18.86 -18.08
C VAL A 199 -0.16 -17.95 -16.86
N ALA A 200 -1.07 -18.10 -15.88
CA ALA A 200 -1.03 -17.32 -14.65
C ALA A 200 0.28 -17.54 -13.91
N ASN A 201 0.73 -18.80 -13.78
CA ASN A 201 2.01 -19.12 -13.13
C ASN A 201 3.21 -18.48 -13.85
N THR A 202 3.20 -18.46 -15.19
CA THR A 202 4.28 -17.83 -15.96
C THR A 202 4.29 -16.32 -15.77
N LEU A 203 3.13 -15.67 -15.85
CA LEU A 203 2.99 -14.23 -15.70
C LEU A 203 3.36 -13.75 -14.30
N VAL A 204 2.90 -14.45 -13.25
CA VAL A 204 3.23 -14.05 -11.86
C VAL A 204 4.71 -14.24 -11.53
N ARG A 205 5.37 -15.27 -12.06
CA ARG A 205 6.83 -15.44 -11.93
C ARG A 205 7.60 -14.33 -12.64
N THR A 206 7.16 -13.93 -13.83
CA THR A 206 7.75 -12.82 -14.58
C THR A 206 7.56 -11.50 -13.83
N ALA A 207 6.35 -11.25 -13.33
CA ALA A 207 6.05 -10.11 -12.48
C ALA A 207 6.93 -10.08 -11.21
N GLY A 208 7.10 -11.23 -10.57
CA GLY A 208 7.96 -11.36 -9.40
C GLY A 208 9.43 -11.04 -9.70
N ARG A 209 9.95 -11.45 -10.86
CA ARG A 209 11.31 -11.07 -11.29
C ARG A 209 11.45 -9.58 -11.49
N HIS A 210 10.52 -8.93 -12.21
CA HIS A 210 10.56 -7.49 -12.42
C HIS A 210 10.50 -6.72 -11.10
N LEU A 211 9.60 -7.12 -10.22
CA LEU A 211 9.51 -6.52 -8.88
C LEU A 211 10.80 -6.74 -8.09
N GLY A 212 11.35 -7.95 -8.10
CA GLY A 212 12.58 -8.30 -7.41
C GLY A 212 13.80 -7.54 -7.93
N GLU A 213 13.88 -7.29 -9.24
CA GLU A 213 14.93 -6.45 -9.83
C GLU A 213 14.88 -5.01 -9.31
N VAL A 214 13.70 -4.41 -9.25
CA VAL A 214 13.52 -3.07 -8.68
C VAL A 214 13.81 -3.07 -7.18
N LEU A 215 13.34 -4.08 -6.45
CA LEU A 215 13.58 -4.18 -5.02
C LEU A 215 15.06 -4.44 -4.68
N ALA A 216 15.79 -5.13 -5.53
CA ALA A 216 17.24 -5.29 -5.35
C ALA A 216 17.97 -3.93 -5.38
N VAL A 217 17.52 -3.00 -6.24
CA VAL A 217 18.04 -1.62 -6.23
C VAL A 217 17.72 -0.93 -4.90
N VAL A 218 16.48 -1.08 -4.43
CA VAL A 218 16.05 -0.49 -3.14
C VAL A 218 16.87 -1.09 -1.98
N VAL A 219 17.07 -2.41 -1.95
CA VAL A 219 17.85 -3.10 -0.92
C VAL A 219 19.30 -2.64 -0.93
N ASN A 220 19.94 -2.55 -2.10
CA ASN A 220 21.33 -2.08 -2.19
C ASN A 220 21.48 -0.59 -1.82
N PHE A 221 20.49 0.25 -2.12
CA PHE A 221 20.53 1.68 -1.87
C PHE A 221 20.15 2.05 -0.43
N PHE A 222 19.06 1.48 0.07
CA PHE A 222 18.50 1.83 1.38
C PHE A 222 19.00 0.92 2.50
N ASN A 223 19.42 -0.31 2.17
CA ASN A 223 19.92 -1.34 3.10
C ASN A 223 19.00 -1.56 4.31
N PRO A 224 17.73 -1.95 4.09
CA PRO A 224 16.78 -2.17 5.16
C PRO A 224 17.08 -3.46 5.92
N GLU A 225 16.71 -3.51 7.20
CA GLU A 225 16.74 -4.75 8.00
C GLU A 225 15.65 -5.72 7.54
N MET A 226 14.53 -5.17 7.04
CA MET A 226 13.36 -5.97 6.68
C MET A 226 12.67 -5.46 5.41
N LEU A 227 12.30 -6.41 4.55
CA LEU A 227 11.42 -6.21 3.40
C LEU A 227 10.13 -7.01 3.62
N VAL A 228 9.01 -6.33 3.74
CA VAL A 228 7.69 -6.94 3.90
C VAL A 228 6.91 -6.83 2.59
N ILE A 229 6.34 -7.94 2.13
CA ILE A 229 5.47 -7.97 0.95
C ILE A 229 4.05 -8.30 1.41
N GLY A 230 3.12 -7.38 1.18
CA GLY A 230 1.72 -7.54 1.55
C GLY A 230 0.77 -7.27 0.39
N GLY A 231 -0.53 -7.30 0.67
CA GLY A 231 -1.59 -7.19 -0.32
C GLY A 231 -1.97 -8.55 -0.92
N THR A 232 -3.02 -8.56 -1.72
CA THR A 232 -3.64 -9.81 -2.21
C THR A 232 -2.66 -10.68 -3.01
N LEU A 233 -1.82 -10.09 -3.85
CA LEU A 233 -0.85 -10.84 -4.67
C LEU A 233 0.30 -11.45 -3.87
N ALA A 234 0.52 -11.05 -2.62
CA ALA A 234 1.48 -11.71 -1.73
C ALA A 234 1.10 -13.16 -1.42
N ASN A 235 -0.15 -13.56 -1.68
CA ASN A 235 -0.64 -14.94 -1.56
C ASN A 235 -0.31 -15.81 -2.80
N ALA A 236 0.30 -15.24 -3.84
CA ALA A 236 0.79 -15.98 -5.00
C ALA A 236 2.26 -16.41 -4.74
N GLU A 237 2.46 -17.58 -4.15
CA GLU A 237 3.79 -18.09 -3.76
C GLU A 237 4.82 -18.03 -4.89
N PRO A 238 4.51 -18.38 -6.17
CA PRO A 238 5.48 -18.26 -7.26
C PRO A 238 5.98 -16.84 -7.52
N LEU A 239 5.17 -15.81 -7.21
CA LEU A 239 5.58 -14.41 -7.29
C LEU A 239 6.61 -14.10 -6.21
N ILE A 240 6.32 -14.48 -4.96
CA ILE A 240 7.20 -14.22 -3.81
C ILE A 240 8.54 -14.94 -3.96
N ALA A 241 8.50 -16.19 -4.42
CA ALA A 241 9.73 -16.97 -4.69
C ALA A 241 10.59 -16.29 -5.76
N ALA A 242 9.97 -15.77 -6.83
CA ALA A 242 10.68 -15.05 -7.90
C ALA A 242 11.28 -13.72 -7.41
N VAL A 243 10.56 -12.99 -6.54
CA VAL A 243 11.10 -11.76 -5.89
C VAL A 243 12.32 -12.08 -5.07
N ARG A 244 12.23 -13.08 -4.18
CA ARG A 244 13.39 -13.51 -3.36
C ARG A 244 14.57 -13.90 -4.21
N GLY A 245 14.36 -14.73 -5.24
CA GLY A 245 15.41 -15.16 -6.16
C GLY A 245 16.13 -13.99 -6.82
N ALA A 246 15.39 -13.01 -7.34
CA ALA A 246 15.96 -11.83 -7.99
C ALA A 246 16.74 -10.93 -7.02
N ILE A 247 16.29 -10.79 -5.77
CA ILE A 247 17.01 -10.04 -4.74
C ILE A 247 18.32 -10.71 -4.40
N TYR A 248 18.31 -12.02 -4.10
CA TYR A 248 19.53 -12.77 -3.78
C TYR A 248 20.55 -12.83 -4.93
N GLU A 249 20.08 -12.85 -6.17
CA GLU A 249 20.94 -12.83 -7.36
C GLU A 249 21.62 -11.47 -7.59
N ARG A 250 20.97 -10.37 -7.21
CA ARG A 250 21.38 -9.00 -7.62
C ARG A 250 21.91 -8.12 -6.50
N CYS A 251 21.67 -8.49 -5.25
CA CYS A 251 22.18 -7.73 -4.12
C CYS A 251 23.62 -8.10 -3.79
N LEU A 252 24.33 -7.13 -3.19
CA LEU A 252 25.62 -7.42 -2.58
C LEU A 252 25.42 -8.48 -1.48
N PRO A 253 26.37 -9.45 -1.34
CA PRO A 253 26.25 -10.53 -0.34
C PRO A 253 25.91 -9.99 1.06
N LEU A 254 26.62 -8.97 1.53
CA LEU A 254 26.38 -8.36 2.83
C LEU A 254 24.93 -7.83 2.99
N ALA A 255 24.34 -7.23 1.95
CA ALA A 255 22.99 -6.74 1.99
C ALA A 255 21.96 -7.88 1.98
N SER A 256 22.20 -8.94 1.18
CA SER A 256 21.30 -10.09 1.08
C SER A 256 21.39 -11.05 2.27
N GLU A 257 22.50 -11.09 2.99
CA GLU A 257 22.66 -11.90 4.20
C GLU A 257 21.95 -11.28 5.42
N CYS A 258 21.83 -9.94 5.47
CA CYS A 258 21.28 -9.23 6.60
C CYS A 258 19.78 -8.94 6.47
N ILE A 259 19.22 -8.98 5.27
CA ILE A 259 17.81 -8.63 5.05
C ILE A 259 16.87 -9.79 5.37
N GLU A 260 15.84 -9.52 6.17
CA GLU A 260 14.70 -10.43 6.31
C GLU A 260 13.65 -10.11 5.25
N ILE A 261 13.32 -11.08 4.38
CA ILE A 261 12.25 -10.96 3.39
C ILE A 261 11.06 -11.80 3.85
N SER A 262 9.97 -11.14 4.23
CA SER A 262 8.78 -11.79 4.76
C SER A 262 7.50 -11.29 4.09
N THR A 263 6.43 -12.05 4.25
CA THR A 263 5.08 -11.58 3.92
C THR A 263 4.46 -10.81 5.10
N SER A 264 3.43 -10.04 4.81
CA SER A 264 2.68 -9.28 5.82
C SER A 264 2.15 -10.21 6.94
N ILE A 265 2.41 -9.85 8.20
CA ILE A 265 1.84 -10.54 9.37
C ILE A 265 0.54 -9.88 9.83
N ALA A 266 0.37 -8.59 9.60
CA ALA A 266 -0.86 -7.87 9.88
C ALA A 266 -1.93 -8.10 8.80
N GLY A 267 -1.56 -8.67 7.65
CA GLY A 267 -2.48 -9.07 6.59
C GLY A 267 -3.29 -7.91 6.03
N VAL A 268 -4.59 -8.13 5.90
CA VAL A 268 -5.55 -7.12 5.38
C VAL A 268 -5.70 -5.93 6.31
N ASP A 269 -5.45 -6.10 7.60
CA ASP A 269 -5.62 -5.07 8.62
C ASP A 269 -4.43 -4.12 8.74
N ALA A 270 -3.31 -4.39 8.06
CA ALA A 270 -2.08 -3.61 8.16
C ALA A 270 -2.33 -2.10 7.96
N GLY A 271 -3.10 -1.72 6.93
CA GLY A 271 -3.45 -0.34 6.65
C GLY A 271 -4.27 0.31 7.76
N VAL A 272 -5.27 -0.42 8.30
CA VAL A 272 -6.14 0.07 9.40
C VAL A 272 -5.35 0.22 10.69
N ILE A 273 -4.47 -0.73 11.02
CA ILE A 273 -3.57 -0.67 12.18
C ILE A 273 -2.65 0.54 12.06
N GLY A 274 -2.08 0.77 10.86
CA GLY A 274 -1.25 1.94 10.61
C GLY A 274 -2.01 3.25 10.74
N ALA A 275 -3.19 3.36 10.12
CA ALA A 275 -4.06 4.53 10.21
C ALA A 275 -4.43 4.84 11.67
N THR A 276 -4.83 3.82 12.43
CA THR A 276 -5.13 3.97 13.86
C THR A 276 -3.89 4.42 14.65
N THR A 277 -2.72 3.89 14.32
CA THR A 277 -1.46 4.24 15.00
C THR A 277 -1.10 5.70 14.78
N VAL A 278 -1.18 6.21 13.55
CA VAL A 278 -0.87 7.64 13.26
C VAL A 278 -1.91 8.55 13.88
N ALA A 279 -3.20 8.18 13.84
CA ALA A 279 -4.27 8.91 14.51
C ALA A 279 -4.08 8.98 16.02
N LEU A 280 -3.69 7.87 16.66
CA LEU A 280 -3.42 7.82 18.09
C LEU A 280 -2.22 8.72 18.47
N ARG A 281 -1.14 8.69 17.69
CA ARG A 281 0.00 9.58 17.87
C ARG A 281 -0.41 11.05 17.80
N GLU A 282 -1.28 11.41 16.86
CA GLU A 282 -1.80 12.76 16.74
C GLU A 282 -2.66 13.16 17.93
N ALA A 283 -3.56 12.30 18.37
CA ALA A 283 -4.42 12.52 19.54
C ALA A 283 -3.64 12.69 20.86
N LEU A 284 -2.42 12.17 20.92
CA LEU A 284 -1.53 12.25 22.11
C LEU A 284 -0.53 13.41 22.05
N LYS A 285 -0.47 14.16 20.95
CA LYS A 285 0.26 15.43 20.88
C LYS A 285 -0.53 16.48 21.65
N VAL A 286 -0.25 16.64 22.93
CA VAL A 286 -0.82 17.66 23.80
C VAL A 286 0.26 18.68 24.19
#